data_71b1cb50eed7f702090a2a6e6ad92c2a
#
_entry.id   71b1cb50eed7f702090a2a6e6ad92c2a
#
_cell.length_a   1.000
_cell.length_b   1.000
_cell.length_c   1.000
_cell.angle_alpha   90.00
_cell.angle_beta   90.00
_cell.angle_gamma   90.00
#
_symmetry.space_group_name_H-M   'P 1'
#
loop_
_entity.id
_entity.type
_entity.pdbx_description
1 polymer ?
#
loop_
_entity_poly.entity_id
_entity_poly.type
_entity_poly.pdbx_seq_one_letter_code
_entity_poly.pdbx_strand_id
1 'polypeptide(L)'
;MSSGVMAQAPPKPRDSTITGPQTFAMIMGISSYKFVRPLTYADKDAEMFKDFLKSPGGGKLPDDNIYCLLNDQATLANFYSKGFQWLKVKKLQAGDRLFIYLAGHGDAIDEDQFFYLAYDCNPAGDKNNYLVGGAIQLFNLKKKIAAETAKGVEVYFIMDACRTSELPGGTEGQNFLNSAVSEWKAGEIIMLATGAGQESLEDASIGAGHGLFTYYLVDGLSGLADSSGTVDNKITLEEIQKYVDKNVPAVAQQRFKRKQDPFFCCNANSSKVVSIVDTSYLHKW
;
A
#
# COMPACT_ATOMS: atom_id res chain seq x y z
N MET A 1 19.00 -3.35 -26.75
CA MET A 1 19.67 -2.16 -26.22
C MET A 1 19.69 -2.30 -24.71
N SER A 2 20.86 -2.39 -24.11
CA SER A 2 21.01 -2.57 -22.66
C SER A 2 20.61 -1.26 -21.96
N SER A 3 19.47 -1.24 -21.28
CA SER A 3 19.11 -0.18 -20.35
C SER A 3 20.06 -0.26 -19.17
N GLY A 4 21.02 0.65 -19.13
CA GLY A 4 21.93 0.75 -18.01
C GLY A 4 21.15 0.99 -16.71
N VAL A 5 21.25 0.02 -15.80
CA VAL A 5 20.75 0.16 -14.44
C VAL A 5 21.51 1.32 -13.80
N MET A 6 20.90 2.48 -13.73
CA MET A 6 21.42 3.58 -12.93
C MET A 6 21.44 3.12 -11.47
N ALA A 7 22.64 2.96 -10.93
CA ALA A 7 22.80 2.64 -9.50
C ALA A 7 22.10 3.74 -8.69
N GLN A 8 21.11 3.37 -7.91
CA GLN A 8 20.48 4.30 -6.98
C GLN A 8 21.54 4.91 -6.08
N ALA A 9 21.53 6.23 -5.95
CA ALA A 9 22.43 6.93 -5.04
C ALA A 9 22.27 6.37 -3.59
N PRO A 10 23.33 6.33 -2.80
CA PRO A 10 23.24 5.84 -1.43
C PRO A 10 22.18 6.67 -0.64
N PRO A 11 21.42 6.03 0.25
CA PRO A 11 20.37 6.71 0.98
C PRO A 11 20.97 7.80 1.88
N LYS A 12 20.38 8.99 1.82
CA LYS A 12 20.76 10.10 2.72
C LYS A 12 20.13 9.89 4.09
N PRO A 13 20.82 10.28 5.16
CA PRO A 13 20.26 10.31 6.51
C PRO A 13 18.98 11.17 6.59
N ARG A 14 18.25 11.02 7.69
CA ARG A 14 17.16 11.93 8.07
C ARG A 14 17.65 13.38 8.03
N ASP A 15 16.82 14.28 7.53
CA ASP A 15 17.11 15.71 7.60
C ASP A 15 17.04 16.19 9.06
N SER A 16 18.21 16.48 9.64
CA SER A 16 18.34 16.94 11.01
C SER A 16 17.96 18.41 11.21
N THR A 17 17.75 19.17 10.14
CA THR A 17 17.31 20.58 10.22
C THR A 17 15.80 20.67 10.48
N ILE A 18 15.04 19.61 10.14
CA ILE A 18 13.61 19.54 10.42
C ILE A 18 13.41 19.12 11.87
N THR A 19 12.90 20.03 12.68
CA THR A 19 12.48 19.76 14.06
C THR A 19 11.07 19.18 14.05
N GLY A 20 10.87 18.04 14.75
CA GLY A 20 9.57 17.38 14.86
C GLY A 20 9.40 16.13 13.99
N PRO A 21 8.19 15.56 13.98
CA PRO A 21 7.88 14.36 13.22
C PRO A 21 8.08 14.53 11.72
N GLN A 22 8.62 13.50 11.08
CA GLN A 22 8.78 13.45 9.64
C GLN A 22 7.98 12.27 9.07
N THR A 23 7.65 12.34 7.78
CA THR A 23 6.95 11.28 7.07
C THR A 23 7.91 10.61 6.08
N PHE A 24 7.81 9.28 6.00
CA PHE A 24 8.58 8.42 5.12
C PHE A 24 7.65 7.46 4.40
N ALA A 25 8.05 6.98 3.22
CA ALA A 25 7.26 6.01 2.46
C ALA A 25 8.14 4.94 1.82
N MET A 26 7.71 3.68 1.94
CA MET A 26 8.17 2.56 1.14
C MET A 26 7.03 2.16 0.20
N ILE A 27 7.27 2.26 -1.11
CA ILE A 27 6.25 2.06 -2.13
C ILE A 27 6.73 0.97 -3.08
N MET A 28 5.85 0.02 -3.41
CA MET A 28 6.12 -1.04 -4.37
C MET A 28 4.91 -1.24 -5.27
N GLY A 29 5.13 -1.18 -6.59
CA GLY A 29 4.09 -1.39 -7.59
C GLY A 29 4.58 -2.27 -8.73
N ILE A 30 3.85 -3.35 -9.04
CA ILE A 30 4.29 -4.32 -10.03
C ILE A 30 3.16 -4.65 -10.99
N SER A 31 3.27 -4.16 -12.22
CA SER A 31 2.44 -4.58 -13.34
C SER A 31 3.14 -5.64 -14.18
N SER A 32 4.45 -5.50 -14.41
CA SER A 32 5.25 -6.44 -15.22
C SER A 32 5.99 -7.41 -14.33
N TYR A 33 5.52 -8.65 -14.28
CA TYR A 33 6.16 -9.75 -13.54
C TYR A 33 7.07 -10.59 -14.45
N LYS A 34 8.08 -11.22 -13.86
CA LYS A 34 9.01 -12.07 -14.63
C LYS A 34 8.42 -13.45 -14.92
N PHE A 35 7.66 -14.02 -13.98
CA PHE A 35 7.19 -15.41 -14.06
C PHE A 35 5.69 -15.57 -13.75
N VAL A 36 5.02 -14.50 -13.34
CA VAL A 36 3.59 -14.47 -13.05
C VAL A 36 2.89 -13.65 -14.14
N ARG A 37 1.59 -13.87 -14.34
CA ARG A 37 0.82 -13.08 -15.30
C ARG A 37 0.93 -11.58 -14.98
N PRO A 38 1.03 -10.70 -16.00
CA PRO A 38 1.10 -9.27 -15.74
C PRO A 38 -0.25 -8.71 -15.24
N LEU A 39 -0.16 -7.60 -14.52
CA LEU A 39 -1.24 -6.66 -14.26
C LEU A 39 -1.09 -5.46 -15.21
N THR A 40 -2.05 -4.55 -15.20
CA THR A 40 -2.05 -3.43 -16.14
C THR A 40 -1.66 -2.10 -15.48
N TYR A 41 -2.07 -1.88 -14.23
CA TYR A 41 -2.03 -0.54 -13.61
C TYR A 41 -1.38 -0.46 -12.23
N ALA A 42 -0.94 -1.57 -11.64
CA ALA A 42 -0.39 -1.57 -10.28
C ALA A 42 0.87 -0.69 -10.12
N ASP A 43 1.71 -0.57 -11.14
CA ASP A 43 2.85 0.36 -11.14
C ASP A 43 2.39 1.82 -11.22
N LYS A 44 1.34 2.12 -12.00
CA LYS A 44 0.75 3.47 -12.06
C LYS A 44 0.08 3.86 -10.73
N ASP A 45 -0.56 2.90 -10.06
CA ASP A 45 -1.14 3.12 -8.74
C ASP A 45 -0.08 3.50 -7.71
N ALA A 46 1.07 2.83 -7.76
CA ALA A 46 2.21 3.16 -6.91
C ALA A 46 2.78 4.55 -7.23
N GLU A 47 2.83 4.93 -8.51
CA GLU A 47 3.23 6.28 -8.93
C GLU A 47 2.20 7.32 -8.48
N MET A 48 0.92 7.06 -8.64
CA MET A 48 -0.16 7.93 -8.20
C MET A 48 -0.09 8.19 -6.68
N PHE A 49 0.10 7.15 -5.89
CA PHE A 49 0.24 7.28 -4.44
C PHE A 49 1.52 8.06 -4.06
N LYS A 50 2.65 7.79 -4.73
CA LYS A 50 3.90 8.55 -4.56
C LYS A 50 3.70 10.04 -4.87
N ASP A 51 3.04 10.36 -5.97
CA ASP A 51 2.82 11.73 -6.40
C ASP A 51 1.87 12.46 -5.44
N PHE A 52 0.84 11.76 -4.92
CA PHE A 52 0.02 12.30 -3.85
C PHE A 52 0.87 12.67 -2.61
N LEU A 53 1.75 11.81 -2.13
CA LEU A 53 2.61 12.12 -0.98
C LEU A 53 3.53 13.33 -1.23
N LYS A 54 3.90 13.59 -2.47
CA LYS A 54 4.69 14.76 -2.88
C LYS A 54 3.85 16.04 -3.02
N SER A 55 2.53 15.92 -3.11
CA SER A 55 1.59 17.04 -3.19
C SER A 55 1.47 17.77 -1.84
N PRO A 56 0.93 18.99 -1.83
CA PRO A 56 0.59 19.68 -0.58
C PRO A 56 -0.32 18.88 0.33
N GLY A 57 -1.33 18.21 -0.23
CA GLY A 57 -2.26 17.34 0.51
C GLY A 57 -1.58 16.18 1.19
N GLY A 58 -0.64 15.56 0.54
CA GLY A 58 0.15 14.43 1.05
C GLY A 58 1.33 14.83 1.94
N GLY A 59 1.57 16.13 2.15
CA GLY A 59 2.60 16.63 3.06
C GLY A 59 3.92 17.04 2.41
N LYS A 60 3.98 17.14 1.07
CA LYS A 60 5.17 17.57 0.30
C LYS A 60 6.42 16.73 0.61
N LEU A 61 6.27 15.41 0.67
CA LEU A 61 7.39 14.53 0.98
C LEU A 61 8.54 14.75 -0.02
N PRO A 62 9.77 14.98 0.46
CA PRO A 62 10.93 15.04 -0.41
C PRO A 62 11.26 13.65 -0.97
N ASP A 63 11.84 13.59 -2.16
CA ASP A 63 12.21 12.32 -2.82
C ASP A 63 13.11 11.45 -1.94
N ASP A 64 14.00 12.05 -1.15
CA ASP A 64 14.86 11.32 -0.22
C ASP A 64 14.07 10.56 0.89
N ASN A 65 12.83 10.97 1.17
CA ASN A 65 11.96 10.31 2.15
C ASN A 65 11.02 9.27 1.51
N ILE A 66 11.18 9.00 0.22
CA ILE A 66 10.39 8.00 -0.51
C ILE A 66 11.33 6.94 -1.10
N TYR A 67 11.14 5.69 -0.71
CA TYR A 67 11.78 4.52 -1.32
C TYR A 67 10.75 3.83 -2.20
N CYS A 68 10.86 4.01 -3.52
CA CYS A 68 9.89 3.50 -4.48
C CYS A 68 10.54 2.44 -5.39
N LEU A 69 9.88 1.30 -5.52
CA LEU A 69 10.27 0.19 -6.38
C LEU A 69 9.14 -0.12 -7.36
N LEU A 70 9.43 -0.06 -8.65
CA LEU A 70 8.47 -0.37 -9.71
C LEU A 70 8.97 -1.53 -10.56
N ASN A 71 8.07 -2.41 -10.95
CA ASN A 71 8.29 -3.50 -11.89
C ASN A 71 9.59 -4.28 -11.60
N ASP A 72 10.55 -4.31 -12.53
CA ASP A 72 11.81 -5.09 -12.42
C ASP A 72 12.70 -4.66 -11.23
N GLN A 73 12.52 -3.45 -10.70
CA GLN A 73 13.20 -3.02 -9.49
C GLN A 73 12.55 -3.58 -8.22
N ALA A 74 11.30 -4.02 -8.31
CA ALA A 74 10.48 -4.47 -7.19
C ALA A 74 10.76 -5.94 -6.81
N THR A 75 12.03 -6.29 -6.66
CA THR A 75 12.47 -7.62 -6.23
C THR A 75 12.42 -7.78 -4.71
N LEU A 76 12.30 -9.03 -4.25
CA LEU A 76 12.36 -9.35 -2.81
C LEU A 76 13.64 -8.80 -2.16
N ALA A 77 14.77 -8.94 -2.83
CA ALA A 77 16.08 -8.48 -2.34
C ALA A 77 16.12 -6.94 -2.22
N ASN A 78 15.61 -6.20 -3.20
CA ASN A 78 15.57 -4.74 -3.14
C ASN A 78 14.65 -4.27 -2.01
N PHE A 79 13.49 -4.92 -1.83
CA PHE A 79 12.56 -4.57 -0.76
C PHE A 79 13.17 -4.80 0.63
N TYR A 80 13.64 -6.02 0.92
CA TYR A 80 14.15 -6.34 2.26
C TYR A 80 15.56 -5.81 2.52
N SER A 81 16.51 -6.02 1.60
CA SER A 81 17.88 -5.62 1.87
C SER A 81 18.08 -4.12 1.75
N LYS A 82 17.67 -3.52 0.61
CA LYS A 82 17.88 -2.08 0.37
C LYS A 82 16.84 -1.22 1.07
N GLY A 83 15.55 -1.61 1.03
CA GLY A 83 14.46 -0.83 1.63
C GLY A 83 14.60 -0.73 3.15
N PHE A 84 14.81 -1.84 3.86
CA PHE A 84 15.00 -1.78 5.32
C PHE A 84 16.36 -1.21 5.72
N GLN A 85 17.39 -1.32 4.85
CA GLN A 85 18.64 -0.57 5.07
C GLN A 85 18.40 0.93 4.96
N TRP A 86 17.61 1.38 3.97
CA TRP A 86 17.21 2.77 3.84
C TRP A 86 16.47 3.27 5.08
N LEU A 87 15.50 2.50 5.63
CA LEU A 87 14.85 2.83 6.91
C LEU A 87 15.85 2.98 8.06
N LYS A 88 16.83 2.08 8.16
CA LYS A 88 17.88 2.18 9.19
C LYS A 88 18.70 3.47 9.07
N VAL A 89 18.99 3.91 7.83
CA VAL A 89 19.72 5.17 7.59
C VAL A 89 18.84 6.36 7.96
N LYS A 90 17.54 6.31 7.70
CA LYS A 90 16.57 7.36 8.08
C LYS A 90 16.39 7.49 9.58
N LYS A 91 16.64 6.45 10.38
CA LYS A 91 16.55 6.47 11.85
C LYS A 91 15.22 7.05 12.34
N LEU A 92 14.12 6.40 11.95
CA LEU A 92 12.78 6.82 12.37
C LEU A 92 12.67 6.94 13.89
N GLN A 93 11.92 7.92 14.35
CA GLN A 93 11.77 8.30 15.75
C GLN A 93 10.30 8.32 16.15
N ALA A 94 10.02 8.38 17.44
CA ALA A 94 8.66 8.52 17.96
C ALA A 94 7.96 9.74 17.35
N GLY A 95 6.73 9.53 16.91
CA GLY A 95 5.91 10.53 16.23
C GLY A 95 6.09 10.60 14.71
N ASP A 96 7.14 9.98 14.14
CA ASP A 96 7.27 9.87 12.69
C ASP A 96 6.16 9.00 12.08
N ARG A 97 5.87 9.23 10.80
CA ARG A 97 4.96 8.41 9.99
C ARG A 97 5.72 7.58 8.98
N LEU A 98 5.31 6.33 8.80
CA LEU A 98 5.80 5.45 7.75
C LEU A 98 4.63 4.90 6.95
N PHE A 99 4.55 5.26 5.68
CA PHE A 99 3.68 4.58 4.73
C PHE A 99 4.39 3.38 4.12
N ILE A 100 3.72 2.23 4.11
CA ILE A 100 4.12 1.05 3.33
C ILE A 100 2.97 0.77 2.39
N TYR A 101 3.20 1.02 1.10
CA TYR A 101 2.22 0.84 0.04
C TYR A 101 2.67 -0.27 -0.91
N LEU A 102 1.80 -1.25 -1.13
CA LEU A 102 2.06 -2.40 -2.02
C LEU A 102 0.90 -2.54 -3.01
N ALA A 103 1.17 -2.43 -4.31
CA ALA A 103 0.22 -2.70 -5.38
C ALA A 103 0.72 -3.80 -6.31
N GLY A 104 -0.07 -4.87 -6.49
CA GLY A 104 0.36 -6.02 -7.27
C GLY A 104 -0.40 -7.30 -6.95
N HIS A 105 0.22 -8.44 -7.21
CA HIS A 105 -0.34 -9.74 -6.88
C HIS A 105 -0.14 -10.12 -5.41
N GLY A 106 -1.21 -10.62 -4.81
CA GLY A 106 -1.18 -11.31 -3.53
C GLY A 106 -1.65 -12.75 -3.70
N ASP A 107 -1.12 -13.68 -2.93
CA ASP A 107 -1.58 -15.06 -2.89
C ASP A 107 -1.38 -15.68 -1.51
N ALA A 108 -1.99 -16.84 -1.28
CA ALA A 108 -1.85 -17.60 -0.05
C ALA A 108 -1.50 -19.07 -0.36
N ILE A 109 -0.67 -19.67 0.48
CA ILE A 109 -0.40 -21.11 0.42
C ILE A 109 -1.51 -21.88 1.16
N ASP A 110 -1.89 -21.36 2.32
CA ASP A 110 -2.92 -21.89 3.21
C ASP A 110 -3.61 -20.75 3.99
N GLU A 111 -4.44 -21.07 4.97
CA GLU A 111 -5.32 -20.15 5.68
C GLU A 111 -4.60 -19.02 6.42
N ASP A 112 -3.33 -19.18 6.78
CA ASP A 112 -2.56 -18.26 7.62
C ASP A 112 -1.27 -17.74 6.95
N GLN A 113 -0.93 -18.23 5.75
CA GLN A 113 0.29 -17.85 5.04
C GLN A 113 -0.01 -17.00 3.79
N PHE A 114 -0.10 -15.70 3.97
CA PHE A 114 -0.32 -14.77 2.88
C PHE A 114 0.99 -14.12 2.41
N PHE A 115 1.12 -13.96 1.09
CA PHE A 115 2.29 -13.41 0.41
C PHE A 115 1.89 -12.29 -0.55
N TYR A 116 2.69 -11.25 -0.59
CA TYR A 116 2.74 -10.32 -1.72
C TYR A 116 3.86 -10.79 -2.66
N LEU A 117 3.53 -10.96 -3.94
CA LEU A 117 4.47 -11.50 -4.93
C LEU A 117 5.36 -10.38 -5.45
N ALA A 118 6.68 -10.50 -5.28
CA ALA A 118 7.64 -9.58 -5.87
C ALA A 118 7.88 -9.90 -7.37
N TYR A 119 8.55 -9.01 -8.07
CA TYR A 119 8.82 -9.15 -9.51
C TYR A 119 9.49 -10.49 -9.89
N ASP A 120 10.41 -10.93 -9.06
CA ASP A 120 11.21 -12.15 -9.24
C ASP A 120 10.58 -13.41 -8.64
N CYS A 121 9.33 -13.34 -8.19
CA CYS A 121 8.60 -14.49 -7.69
C CYS A 121 8.35 -15.51 -8.81
N ASN A 122 8.81 -16.73 -8.58
CA ASN A 122 8.60 -17.85 -9.51
C ASN A 122 7.87 -18.99 -8.80
N PRO A 123 6.53 -19.11 -8.96
CA PRO A 123 5.78 -20.22 -8.38
C PRO A 123 6.14 -21.57 -8.98
N ALA A 124 6.61 -21.64 -10.23
CA ALA A 124 6.97 -22.86 -10.96
C ALA A 124 5.91 -23.98 -10.85
N GLY A 125 4.63 -23.60 -10.79
CA GLY A 125 3.50 -24.52 -10.64
C GLY A 125 3.25 -25.05 -9.22
N ASP A 126 4.06 -24.65 -8.23
CA ASP A 126 3.88 -25.01 -6.82
C ASP A 126 4.01 -23.76 -5.93
N LYS A 127 2.94 -23.42 -5.20
CA LYS A 127 2.90 -22.26 -4.31
C LYS A 127 3.90 -22.34 -3.15
N ASN A 128 4.33 -23.54 -2.75
CA ASN A 128 5.37 -23.69 -1.75
C ASN A 128 6.68 -22.99 -2.16
N ASN A 129 6.88 -22.73 -3.46
CA ASN A 129 8.01 -21.95 -3.95
C ASN A 129 8.02 -20.49 -3.45
N TYR A 130 6.89 -19.94 -2.97
CA TYR A 130 6.85 -18.63 -2.29
C TYR A 130 7.72 -18.59 -1.05
N LEU A 131 7.85 -19.70 -0.34
CA LEU A 131 8.72 -19.84 0.85
C LEU A 131 10.21 -19.81 0.49
N VAL A 132 10.55 -20.19 -0.75
CA VAL A 132 11.94 -20.26 -1.21
C VAL A 132 12.47 -18.90 -1.68
N GLY A 133 11.58 -18.04 -2.19
CA GLY A 133 11.98 -16.69 -2.61
C GLY A 133 11.01 -16.00 -3.55
N GLY A 134 11.26 -14.71 -3.75
CA GLY A 134 10.46 -13.87 -4.64
C GLY A 134 9.10 -13.44 -4.09
N ALA A 135 8.76 -13.78 -2.86
CA ALA A 135 7.50 -13.38 -2.23
C ALA A 135 7.72 -12.79 -0.84
N ILE A 136 7.00 -11.73 -0.53
CA ILE A 136 7.01 -11.06 0.78
C ILE A 136 5.95 -11.73 1.64
N GLN A 137 6.38 -12.56 2.59
CA GLN A 137 5.47 -13.13 3.57
C GLN A 137 4.97 -12.03 4.52
N LEU A 138 3.66 -11.82 4.59
CA LEU A 138 3.10 -10.71 5.38
C LEU A 138 3.38 -10.84 6.87
N PHE A 139 3.42 -12.06 7.41
CA PHE A 139 3.80 -12.29 8.81
C PHE A 139 5.21 -11.74 9.13
N ASN A 140 6.19 -11.96 8.24
CA ASN A 140 7.55 -11.44 8.43
C ASN A 140 7.62 -9.93 8.23
N LEU A 141 6.84 -9.38 7.31
CA LEU A 141 6.72 -7.93 7.13
C LEU A 141 6.12 -7.29 8.39
N LYS A 142 5.05 -7.86 8.96
CA LYS A 142 4.44 -7.39 10.21
C LYS A 142 5.43 -7.32 11.37
N LYS A 143 6.28 -8.32 11.56
CA LYS A 143 7.33 -8.29 12.59
C LYS A 143 8.29 -7.09 12.41
N LYS A 144 8.62 -6.74 11.17
CA LYS A 144 9.47 -5.57 10.89
C LYS A 144 8.72 -4.26 11.13
N ILE A 145 7.45 -4.18 10.78
CA ILE A 145 6.56 -3.05 11.06
C ILE A 145 6.46 -2.86 12.58
N ALA A 146 6.17 -3.93 13.32
CA ALA A 146 6.06 -3.90 14.78
C ALA A 146 7.34 -3.39 15.48
N ALA A 147 8.51 -3.58 14.87
CA ALA A 147 9.76 -3.02 15.37
C ALA A 147 9.83 -1.48 15.21
N GLU A 148 9.18 -0.92 14.22
CA GLU A 148 9.08 0.54 14.04
C GLU A 148 7.99 1.13 14.96
N THR A 149 6.83 0.49 15.06
CA THR A 149 5.76 0.95 15.98
C THR A 149 6.18 0.89 17.45
N ALA A 150 7.02 -0.07 17.82
CA ALA A 150 7.62 -0.14 19.16
C ALA A 150 8.53 1.06 19.50
N LYS A 151 9.02 1.80 18.50
CA LYS A 151 9.76 3.06 18.67
C LYS A 151 8.82 4.28 18.77
N GLY A 152 7.51 4.10 18.66
CA GLY A 152 6.52 5.16 18.58
C GLY A 152 6.33 5.74 17.18
N VAL A 153 6.76 5.04 16.13
CA VAL A 153 6.46 5.38 14.73
C VAL A 153 5.04 4.96 14.42
N GLU A 154 4.32 5.80 13.70
CA GLU A 154 2.99 5.49 13.20
C GLU A 154 3.10 4.88 11.80
N VAL A 155 2.61 3.66 11.64
CA VAL A 155 2.73 2.93 10.37
C VAL A 155 1.37 2.77 9.70
N TYR A 156 1.29 3.22 8.44
CA TYR A 156 0.18 3.01 7.52
C TYR A 156 0.56 1.90 6.55
N PHE A 157 -0.05 0.74 6.72
CA PHE A 157 0.12 -0.37 5.78
C PHE A 157 -1.05 -0.41 4.81
N ILE A 158 -0.78 -0.12 3.54
CA ILE A 158 -1.75 -0.04 2.46
C ILE A 158 -1.40 -1.12 1.44
N MET A 159 -2.37 -1.98 1.12
CA MET A 159 -2.15 -3.03 0.15
C MET A 159 -3.29 -3.07 -0.87
N ASP A 160 -2.96 -2.74 -2.12
CA ASP A 160 -3.81 -2.96 -3.29
C ASP A 160 -3.31 -4.19 -4.04
N ALA A 161 -3.67 -5.35 -3.52
CA ALA A 161 -3.27 -6.61 -4.10
C ALA A 161 -4.50 -7.47 -4.40
N CYS A 162 -4.58 -7.90 -5.66
CA CYS A 162 -5.53 -8.93 -6.06
C CYS A 162 -5.15 -10.26 -5.40
N ARG A 163 -6.16 -11.02 -4.97
CA ARG A 163 -5.97 -12.46 -4.87
C ARG A 163 -6.08 -13.02 -6.27
N THR A 164 -5.08 -13.77 -6.70
CA THR A 164 -5.19 -14.51 -7.95
C THR A 164 -6.38 -15.48 -7.83
N SER A 165 -7.31 -15.39 -8.77
CA SER A 165 -8.58 -16.15 -8.80
C SER A 165 -8.43 -17.68 -8.86
N GLU A 166 -7.23 -18.20 -8.71
CA GLU A 166 -6.94 -19.64 -8.76
C GLU A 166 -7.13 -20.35 -7.41
N LEU A 167 -7.29 -19.59 -6.31
CA LEU A 167 -7.68 -20.19 -5.03
C LEU A 167 -9.18 -19.94 -4.78
N PRO A 168 -9.95 -20.98 -4.42
CA PRO A 168 -11.35 -20.80 -4.05
C PRO A 168 -11.44 -19.80 -2.90
N GLY A 169 -12.18 -18.71 -3.12
CA GLY A 169 -12.53 -17.74 -2.07
C GLY A 169 -13.36 -18.46 -1.01
N GLY A 170 -12.76 -18.74 0.12
CA GLY A 170 -13.40 -19.45 1.22
C GLY A 170 -13.05 -18.82 2.57
N THR A 171 -13.26 -19.59 3.63
CA THR A 171 -12.89 -19.30 5.02
C THR A 171 -11.43 -18.87 5.19
N GLU A 172 -10.53 -19.31 4.30
CA GLU A 172 -9.09 -18.99 4.28
C GLU A 172 -8.80 -17.50 4.29
N GLY A 173 -9.52 -16.76 3.45
CA GLY A 173 -9.34 -15.31 3.40
C GLY A 173 -9.91 -14.58 4.61
N GLN A 174 -10.96 -15.10 5.22
CA GLN A 174 -11.53 -14.55 6.44
C GLN A 174 -10.57 -14.77 7.61
N ASN A 175 -9.94 -15.94 7.67
CA ASN A 175 -8.95 -16.26 8.70
C ASN A 175 -7.71 -15.39 8.57
N PHE A 176 -7.26 -15.07 7.34
CA PHE A 176 -6.18 -14.10 7.15
C PHE A 176 -6.53 -12.73 7.72
N LEU A 177 -7.71 -12.18 7.40
CA LEU A 177 -8.14 -10.91 7.95
C LEU A 177 -8.24 -10.96 9.47
N ASN A 178 -8.79 -12.03 10.02
CA ASN A 178 -8.93 -12.21 11.47
C ASN A 178 -7.58 -12.34 12.16
N SER A 179 -6.64 -13.12 11.60
CA SER A 179 -5.28 -13.25 12.15
C SER A 179 -4.48 -11.97 11.98
N ALA A 180 -4.62 -11.31 10.83
CA ALA A 180 -4.02 -10.01 10.60
C ALA A 180 -4.50 -9.00 11.64
N VAL A 181 -5.80 -8.91 11.91
CA VAL A 181 -6.40 -7.98 12.87
C VAL A 181 -5.99 -8.30 14.31
N SER A 182 -5.98 -9.58 14.71
CA SER A 182 -5.71 -9.98 16.10
C SER A 182 -4.28 -9.70 16.57
N GLU A 183 -3.32 -9.62 15.63
CA GLU A 183 -1.90 -9.43 15.93
C GLU A 183 -1.41 -7.99 15.77
N TRP A 184 -2.28 -7.05 15.36
CA TRP A 184 -1.86 -5.68 15.13
C TRP A 184 -1.76 -4.86 16.41
N LYS A 185 -0.72 -4.05 16.48
CA LYS A 185 -0.38 -3.26 17.67
C LYS A 185 -0.89 -1.83 17.54
N ALA A 186 -0.99 -1.15 18.69
CA ALA A 186 -1.26 0.29 18.70
C ALA A 186 -0.24 1.05 17.83
N GLY A 187 -0.73 1.96 16.98
CA GLY A 187 0.11 2.72 16.05
C GLY A 187 0.19 2.14 14.63
N GLU A 188 -0.45 0.99 14.38
CA GLU A 188 -0.57 0.42 13.04
C GLU A 188 -1.96 0.66 12.46
N ILE A 189 -2.01 1.15 11.22
CA ILE A 189 -3.23 1.41 10.45
C ILE A 189 -3.16 0.58 9.19
N ILE A 190 -4.20 -0.20 8.92
CA ILE A 190 -4.24 -1.12 7.78
C ILE A 190 -5.35 -0.71 6.85
N MET A 191 -5.03 -0.66 5.57
CA MET A 191 -5.97 -0.41 4.49
C MET A 191 -5.74 -1.45 3.39
N LEU A 192 -6.71 -2.34 3.19
CA LEU A 192 -6.65 -3.38 2.16
C LEU A 192 -7.71 -3.10 1.10
N ALA A 193 -7.35 -3.31 -0.16
CA ALA A 193 -8.23 -3.06 -1.30
C ALA A 193 -9.46 -3.98 -1.34
N THR A 194 -9.37 -5.16 -0.73
CA THR A 194 -10.43 -6.16 -0.79
C THR A 194 -10.59 -6.90 0.53
N GLY A 195 -11.80 -7.36 0.78
CA GLY A 195 -12.09 -8.40 1.75
C GLY A 195 -11.63 -9.77 1.29
N ALA A 196 -11.89 -10.77 2.12
CA ALA A 196 -11.55 -12.17 1.84
C ALA A 196 -12.23 -12.69 0.57
N GLY A 197 -11.45 -13.36 -0.29
CA GLY A 197 -11.98 -14.02 -1.50
C GLY A 197 -12.46 -13.07 -2.61
N GLN A 198 -12.10 -11.80 -2.54
CA GLN A 198 -12.42 -10.81 -3.56
C GLN A 198 -11.20 -10.40 -4.37
N GLU A 199 -11.43 -9.98 -5.61
CA GLU A 199 -10.39 -9.42 -6.47
C GLU A 199 -10.38 -7.89 -6.36
N SER A 200 -9.20 -7.28 -6.37
CA SER A 200 -9.07 -5.85 -6.62
C SER A 200 -9.23 -5.58 -8.11
N LEU A 201 -10.11 -4.65 -8.44
CA LEU A 201 -10.45 -4.31 -9.82
C LEU A 201 -9.51 -3.22 -10.35
N GLU A 202 -9.06 -3.38 -11.58
CA GLU A 202 -8.33 -2.38 -12.35
C GLU A 202 -8.98 -2.22 -13.73
N ASP A 203 -9.07 -1.00 -14.25
CA ASP A 203 -9.67 -0.74 -15.57
C ASP A 203 -9.21 0.60 -16.16
N ALA A 204 -9.12 0.66 -17.49
CA ALA A 204 -8.75 1.88 -18.23
C ALA A 204 -9.71 3.06 -17.98
N SER A 205 -10.95 2.78 -17.59
CA SER A 205 -11.99 3.77 -17.34
C SER A 205 -12.02 4.29 -15.90
N ILE A 206 -11.13 3.81 -15.04
CA ILE A 206 -10.94 4.29 -13.67
C ILE A 206 -9.81 5.32 -13.71
N GLY A 207 -10.13 6.61 -13.59
CA GLY A 207 -9.16 7.66 -13.85
C GLY A 207 -8.57 7.53 -15.27
N ALA A 208 -7.29 7.62 -15.42
CA ALA A 208 -6.58 7.36 -16.68
C ALA A 208 -5.99 5.92 -16.74
N GLY A 209 -6.63 4.97 -16.06
CA GLY A 209 -6.18 3.59 -15.92
C GLY A 209 -5.52 3.32 -14.59
N HIS A 210 -6.32 2.88 -13.61
CA HIS A 210 -5.93 2.63 -12.22
C HIS A 210 -6.70 1.46 -11.60
N GLY A 211 -6.20 0.99 -10.47
CA GLY A 211 -6.95 0.15 -9.53
C GLY A 211 -8.07 0.94 -8.85
N LEU A 212 -9.22 0.30 -8.70
CA LEU A 212 -10.42 0.95 -8.15
C LEU A 212 -10.20 1.45 -6.71
N PHE A 213 -9.54 0.65 -5.89
CA PHE A 213 -9.26 1.02 -4.51
C PHE A 213 -8.28 2.20 -4.43
N THR A 214 -7.13 2.10 -5.11
CA THR A 214 -6.12 3.16 -5.08
C THR A 214 -6.65 4.47 -5.62
N TYR A 215 -7.43 4.43 -6.70
CA TYR A 215 -8.07 5.63 -7.25
C TYR A 215 -8.91 6.35 -6.20
N TYR A 216 -9.86 5.64 -5.55
CA TYR A 216 -10.71 6.26 -4.54
C TYR A 216 -9.97 6.61 -3.24
N LEU A 217 -8.96 5.83 -2.86
CA LEU A 217 -8.12 6.16 -1.72
C LEU A 217 -7.39 7.50 -1.93
N VAL A 218 -6.72 7.66 -3.06
CA VAL A 218 -5.95 8.87 -3.36
C VAL A 218 -6.87 10.08 -3.60
N ASP A 219 -7.98 9.89 -4.30
CA ASP A 219 -8.97 10.95 -4.54
C ASP A 219 -9.60 11.44 -3.22
N GLY A 220 -9.93 10.49 -2.34
CA GLY A 220 -10.41 10.81 -0.99
C GLY A 220 -9.37 11.53 -0.14
N LEU A 221 -8.13 11.03 -0.10
CA LEU A 221 -7.02 11.67 0.63
C LEU A 221 -6.66 13.05 0.08
N SER A 222 -6.92 13.31 -1.21
CA SER A 222 -6.69 14.61 -1.85
C SER A 222 -7.75 15.66 -1.49
N GLY A 223 -8.88 15.22 -0.88
CA GLY A 223 -9.87 16.16 -0.38
C GLY A 223 -11.32 15.70 -0.48
N LEU A 224 -11.68 14.74 -1.35
CA LEU A 224 -13.09 14.36 -1.53
C LEU A 224 -13.70 13.70 -0.29
N ALA A 225 -12.87 13.10 0.56
CA ALA A 225 -13.33 12.50 1.82
C ALA A 225 -13.76 13.53 2.88
N ASP A 226 -13.35 14.80 2.77
CA ASP A 226 -13.76 15.89 3.70
C ASP A 226 -15.29 16.01 3.81
N SER A 227 -16.00 15.77 2.73
CA SER A 227 -17.48 15.75 2.70
C SER A 227 -18.12 14.53 3.39
N SER A 228 -17.33 13.55 3.79
CA SER A 228 -17.82 12.33 4.47
C SER A 228 -17.89 12.48 6.00
N GLY A 229 -17.48 13.62 6.53
CA GLY A 229 -17.49 13.98 7.93
C GLY A 229 -17.67 15.48 8.16
N THR A 230 -16.78 16.07 8.93
CA THR A 230 -16.76 17.52 9.20
C THR A 230 -15.98 18.23 8.11
N VAL A 231 -16.63 19.12 7.37
CA VAL A 231 -15.95 19.89 6.31
C VAL A 231 -15.05 20.96 6.95
N ASP A 232 -13.77 20.62 7.13
CA ASP A 232 -12.78 21.47 7.81
C ASP A 232 -11.43 21.56 7.08
N ASN A 233 -11.38 21.06 5.83
CA ASN A 233 -10.19 20.96 4.98
C ASN A 233 -9.12 19.97 5.52
N LYS A 234 -9.51 19.06 6.38
CA LYS A 234 -8.65 17.97 6.87
C LYS A 234 -9.33 16.66 6.56
N ILE A 235 -8.54 15.67 6.28
CA ILE A 235 -9.03 14.31 6.06
C ILE A 235 -8.60 13.45 7.23
N THR A 236 -9.58 12.94 7.97
CA THR A 236 -9.35 12.00 9.07
C THR A 236 -9.39 10.56 8.60
N LEU A 237 -8.93 9.63 9.45
CA LEU A 237 -9.05 8.19 9.20
C LEU A 237 -10.50 7.75 9.01
N GLU A 238 -11.42 8.31 9.79
CA GLU A 238 -12.83 7.99 9.69
C GLU A 238 -13.43 8.46 8.37
N GLU A 239 -13.08 9.66 7.92
CA GLU A 239 -13.58 10.22 6.67
C GLU A 239 -13.07 9.46 5.46
N ILE A 240 -11.77 9.14 5.42
CA ILE A 240 -11.24 8.35 4.30
C ILE A 240 -11.83 6.94 4.27
N GLN A 241 -12.03 6.32 5.43
CA GLN A 241 -12.70 5.02 5.50
C GLN A 241 -14.13 5.11 4.96
N LYS A 242 -14.95 6.04 5.48
CA LYS A 242 -16.34 6.23 5.00
C LYS A 242 -16.41 6.50 3.50
N TYR A 243 -15.50 7.32 2.99
CA TYR A 243 -15.45 7.65 1.56
C TYR A 243 -15.13 6.42 0.70
N VAL A 244 -14.12 5.64 1.08
CA VAL A 244 -13.71 4.43 0.35
C VAL A 244 -14.77 3.33 0.46
N ASP A 245 -15.28 3.06 1.66
CA ASP A 245 -16.32 2.05 1.92
C ASP A 245 -17.63 2.34 1.16
N LYS A 246 -17.92 3.60 0.88
CA LYS A 246 -19.07 4.01 0.09
C LYS A 246 -18.85 3.83 -1.42
N ASN A 247 -17.71 4.31 -1.92
CA ASN A 247 -17.51 4.47 -3.37
C ASN A 247 -17.00 3.20 -4.04
N VAL A 248 -16.04 2.50 -3.43
CA VAL A 248 -15.43 1.31 -4.05
C VAL A 248 -16.45 0.20 -4.27
N PRO A 249 -17.25 -0.24 -3.26
CA PRO A 249 -18.25 -1.29 -3.48
C PRO A 249 -19.36 -0.87 -4.47
N ALA A 250 -19.78 0.39 -4.40
CA ALA A 250 -20.82 0.92 -5.29
C ALA A 250 -20.38 0.85 -6.76
N VAL A 251 -19.18 1.32 -7.07
CA VAL A 251 -18.64 1.32 -8.44
C VAL A 251 -18.32 -0.10 -8.91
N ALA A 252 -17.74 -0.94 -8.05
CA ALA A 252 -17.48 -2.35 -8.34
C ALA A 252 -18.78 -3.06 -8.78
N GLN A 253 -19.85 -2.87 -8.02
CA GLN A 253 -21.15 -3.48 -8.34
C GLN A 253 -21.81 -2.85 -9.57
N GLN A 254 -21.85 -1.52 -9.67
CA GLN A 254 -22.60 -0.83 -10.74
C GLN A 254 -21.94 -1.00 -12.10
N ARG A 255 -20.61 -0.83 -12.19
CA ARG A 255 -19.88 -0.82 -13.46
C ARG A 255 -19.36 -2.19 -13.86
N PHE A 256 -18.85 -2.97 -12.91
CA PHE A 256 -18.16 -4.22 -13.20
C PHE A 256 -18.97 -5.47 -12.85
N LYS A 257 -20.10 -5.33 -12.14
CA LYS A 257 -20.91 -6.47 -11.64
C LYS A 257 -20.08 -7.41 -10.76
N ARG A 258 -19.12 -6.85 -10.06
CA ARG A 258 -18.19 -7.54 -9.16
C ARG A 258 -18.35 -7.01 -7.74
N LYS A 259 -17.84 -7.77 -6.78
CA LYS A 259 -17.79 -7.39 -5.38
C LYS A 259 -16.35 -7.02 -5.02
N GLN A 260 -16.17 -5.81 -4.48
CA GLN A 260 -14.92 -5.36 -3.91
C GLN A 260 -15.25 -4.52 -2.68
N ASP A 261 -15.02 -5.08 -1.49
CA ASP A 261 -15.24 -4.41 -0.22
C ASP A 261 -13.86 -4.16 0.42
N PRO A 262 -13.39 -2.92 0.46
CA PRO A 262 -12.16 -2.57 1.16
C PRO A 262 -12.25 -2.91 2.65
N PHE A 263 -11.11 -3.10 3.27
CA PHE A 263 -11.01 -3.39 4.68
C PHE A 263 -10.08 -2.38 5.36
N PHE A 264 -10.59 -1.74 6.40
CA PHE A 264 -9.82 -0.85 7.25
C PHE A 264 -9.79 -1.41 8.68
N CYS A 265 -8.60 -1.46 9.24
CA CYS A 265 -8.40 -1.78 10.65
C CYS A 265 -7.52 -0.73 11.29
N CYS A 266 -7.96 -0.20 12.38
CA CYS A 266 -7.23 0.82 13.10
C CYS A 266 -7.27 0.57 14.60
N ASN A 267 -6.11 0.41 15.21
CA ASN A 267 -5.93 0.66 16.65
C ASN A 267 -5.57 2.14 16.91
N ALA A 268 -5.91 3.02 15.96
CA ALA A 268 -5.65 4.44 16.02
C ALA A 268 -6.95 5.23 16.33
N ASN A 269 -6.78 6.43 16.84
CA ASN A 269 -7.88 7.36 16.97
C ASN A 269 -8.47 7.68 15.58
N SER A 270 -9.75 7.37 15.36
CA SER A 270 -10.45 7.58 14.08
C SER A 270 -10.47 9.06 13.64
N SER A 271 -10.39 10.00 14.59
CA SER A 271 -10.30 11.44 14.35
C SER A 271 -8.90 11.90 13.92
N LYS A 272 -7.95 10.98 13.73
CA LYS A 272 -6.59 11.33 13.35
C LYS A 272 -6.53 11.86 11.93
N VAL A 273 -5.94 13.05 11.77
CA VAL A 273 -5.74 13.68 10.45
C VAL A 273 -4.63 12.96 9.69
N VAL A 274 -4.97 12.47 8.50
CA VAL A 274 -4.05 11.74 7.61
C VAL A 274 -3.54 12.60 6.46
N SER A 275 -4.36 13.55 5.97
CA SER A 275 -4.02 14.49 4.91
C SER A 275 -4.80 15.79 5.06
N ILE A 276 -4.51 16.75 4.20
CA ILE A 276 -5.28 18.00 4.08
C ILE A 276 -5.83 18.13 2.66
N VAL A 277 -6.93 18.86 2.52
CA VAL A 277 -7.53 19.10 1.20
C VAL A 277 -6.54 19.84 0.29
N ASP A 278 -6.32 19.29 -0.87
CA ASP A 278 -5.50 19.88 -1.93
C ASP A 278 -6.28 19.95 -3.24
N THR A 279 -6.99 21.05 -3.46
CA THR A 279 -7.83 21.23 -4.64
C THR A 279 -7.02 21.25 -5.95
N SER A 280 -5.71 21.53 -5.89
CA SER A 280 -4.84 21.48 -7.06
C SER A 280 -4.52 20.08 -7.54
N TYR A 281 -4.75 19.08 -6.68
CA TYR A 281 -4.49 17.68 -6.95
C TYR A 281 -5.76 16.87 -7.29
N LEU A 282 -6.94 17.40 -6.94
CA LEU A 282 -8.22 16.76 -7.24
C LEU A 282 -8.42 16.55 -8.75
N HIS A 283 -8.92 15.39 -9.13
CA HIS A 283 -9.20 15.02 -10.53
C HIS A 283 -8.01 15.10 -11.49
N LYS A 284 -6.82 14.91 -10.98
CA LYS A 284 -5.60 14.94 -11.78
C LYS A 284 -5.41 13.66 -12.62
N TRP A 285 -6.19 12.61 -12.28
CA TRP A 285 -6.10 11.25 -12.81
C TRP A 285 -7.38 10.77 -13.49
#